data_10d328e8fbc15ad736e44bfb654902ce
#
_entry.id   10d328e8fbc15ad736e44bfb654902ce
#
_cell.length_a   1.000
_cell.length_b   1.000
_cell.length_c   1.000
_cell.angle_alpha   90.00
_cell.angle_beta   90.00
_cell.angle_gamma   90.00
#
_symmetry.space_group_name_H-M   'P 1'
#
loop_
_entity.id
_entity.type
_entity.pdbx_description
1 polymer ?
#
loop_
_entity_poly.entity_id
_entity_poly.type
_entity_poly.pdbx_seq_one_letter_code
_entity_poly.pdbx_strand_id
1 'polypeptide(L)'
;MRFYFIYSAGGGAGDWNGVKRVWNDWMPEYMKSRILLKFGDVFLEHASGTHFIRPQRWRKISNLREWLFDNVRDEFVYSHDCNILLDSGTAKAVNLIAHHNPTTNCDKLIDSFNRTFDENDVFEKYISVVCDSEIDSTVTFDIPNPFKIRSQNGNARLNILERKSNDKLIELSAEYSNIIYEGLERAKGSHYADSVITTIINGTWDQHEIDLFLSKLNYNPDKIAIGALSSNSINSSVLKECLDNLAPFRFETASQLHFLGCGGFKKTKTIKEYGFDGDNISVDCSTFINRSIDGNTRGTAESGYFDYISKELIRINPRTVGEILDIHSNIRNPLYTCEELEEILDGVLRHQSGNSSPETYNARAKLMFHNADVYRYNAES
;
A
#
# COMPACT_ATOMS: atom_id res chain seq x y z
N MET A 1 12.87 3.44 -12.18
CA MET A 1 12.05 3.21 -10.94
C MET A 1 10.92 2.24 -11.29
N ARG A 2 10.59 1.30 -10.39
CA ARG A 2 9.57 0.26 -10.63
C ARG A 2 8.25 0.63 -9.94
N PHE A 3 7.12 0.13 -10.45
CA PHE A 3 5.79 0.36 -9.86
C PHE A 3 5.19 -0.95 -9.35
N TYR A 4 4.72 -0.95 -8.09
CA TYR A 4 3.94 -2.04 -7.50
C TYR A 4 2.46 -1.72 -7.53
N PHE A 5 1.65 -2.65 -8.03
CA PHE A 5 0.20 -2.53 -8.01
C PHE A 5 -0.33 -2.94 -6.64
N ILE A 6 -1.05 -2.03 -5.97
CA ILE A 6 -1.69 -2.36 -4.71
C ILE A 6 -2.87 -3.28 -4.99
N TYR A 7 -2.79 -4.50 -4.52
CA TYR A 7 -3.93 -5.40 -4.42
C TYR A 7 -4.64 -5.11 -3.11
N SER A 8 -5.45 -4.08 -3.10
CA SER A 8 -6.16 -3.65 -1.91
C SER A 8 -7.66 -3.82 -2.11
N ALA A 9 -8.31 -4.46 -1.16
CA ALA A 9 -9.73 -4.31 -0.94
C ALA A 9 -10.02 -3.03 -0.15
N GLY A 10 -9.23 -1.98 -0.40
CA GLY A 10 -9.32 -0.74 0.32
C GLY A 10 -10.73 -0.18 0.32
N GLY A 11 -11.22 0.19 1.48
CA GLY A 11 -12.31 1.10 1.68
C GLY A 11 -13.69 0.63 1.20
N GLY A 12 -14.36 -0.19 1.96
CA GLY A 12 -15.81 -0.33 1.86
C GLY A 12 -16.36 -1.33 0.85
N ALA A 13 -15.54 -1.94 0.03
CA ALA A 13 -15.96 -3.12 -0.71
C ALA A 13 -16.07 -4.29 0.27
N GLY A 14 -17.21 -4.47 0.87
CA GLY A 14 -17.48 -5.53 1.85
C GLY A 14 -17.33 -6.94 1.30
N ASP A 15 -17.10 -7.07 0.00
CA ASP A 15 -16.92 -8.33 -0.69
C ASP A 15 -15.51 -8.45 -1.32
N TRP A 16 -14.58 -9.00 -0.54
CA TRP A 16 -13.26 -9.35 -1.03
C TRP A 16 -13.27 -10.34 -2.20
N ASN A 17 -14.25 -11.25 -2.26
CA ASN A 17 -14.35 -12.19 -3.35
C ASN A 17 -14.70 -11.47 -4.66
N GLY A 18 -15.55 -10.46 -4.62
CA GLY A 18 -15.88 -9.65 -5.78
C GLY A 18 -14.67 -8.85 -6.27
N VAL A 19 -13.95 -8.20 -5.37
CA VAL A 19 -12.71 -7.45 -5.73
C VAL A 19 -11.65 -8.39 -6.28
N LYS A 20 -11.40 -9.53 -5.64
CA LYS A 20 -10.45 -10.53 -6.09
C LYS A 20 -10.78 -11.02 -7.50
N ARG A 21 -12.04 -11.37 -7.77
CA ARG A 21 -12.48 -11.80 -9.10
C ARG A 21 -12.20 -10.73 -10.16
N VAL A 22 -12.52 -9.48 -9.86
CA VAL A 22 -12.27 -8.36 -10.76
C VAL A 22 -10.78 -8.22 -11.10
N TRP A 23 -9.90 -8.32 -10.11
CA TRP A 23 -8.46 -8.27 -10.32
C TRP A 23 -7.98 -9.45 -11.15
N ASN A 24 -8.42 -10.66 -10.86
CA ASN A 24 -8.00 -11.86 -11.56
C ASN A 24 -8.51 -11.89 -13.00
N ASP A 25 -9.75 -11.46 -13.23
CA ASP A 25 -10.38 -11.51 -14.57
C ASP A 25 -9.90 -10.40 -15.50
N TRP A 26 -9.54 -9.21 -14.96
CA TRP A 26 -9.33 -8.00 -15.75
C TRP A 26 -7.96 -7.36 -15.61
N MET A 27 -7.14 -7.79 -14.65
CA MET A 27 -5.80 -7.24 -14.47
C MET A 27 -4.90 -7.65 -15.64
N PRO A 28 -4.27 -6.70 -16.35
CA PRO A 28 -3.29 -7.00 -17.38
C PRO A 28 -2.12 -7.85 -16.83
N GLU A 29 -1.62 -8.80 -17.62
CA GLU A 29 -0.58 -9.74 -17.18
C GLU A 29 0.69 -9.05 -16.69
N TYR A 30 1.15 -8.02 -17.38
CA TYR A 30 2.34 -7.28 -16.97
C TYR A 30 2.18 -6.57 -15.62
N MET A 31 0.94 -6.28 -15.21
CA MET A 31 0.66 -5.72 -13.88
C MET A 31 0.71 -6.78 -12.78
N LYS A 32 0.49 -8.05 -13.13
CA LYS A 32 0.56 -9.17 -12.17
C LYS A 32 1.98 -9.48 -11.73
N SER A 33 2.99 -8.96 -12.42
CA SER A 33 4.41 -9.23 -12.12
C SER A 33 4.88 -8.63 -10.80
N ARG A 34 4.23 -7.56 -10.29
CA ARG A 34 4.60 -6.87 -9.05
C ARG A 34 3.37 -6.39 -8.31
N ILE A 35 3.06 -7.06 -7.22
CA ILE A 35 1.87 -6.79 -6.41
C ILE A 35 2.30 -6.41 -5.00
N LEU A 36 1.69 -5.35 -4.46
CA LEU A 36 1.74 -5.01 -3.05
C LEU A 36 0.45 -5.46 -2.38
N LEU A 37 0.58 -6.32 -1.37
CA LEU A 37 -0.50 -6.75 -0.50
C LEU A 37 -0.35 -6.08 0.88
N LYS A 38 -1.46 -5.83 1.56
CA LYS A 38 -1.45 -5.32 2.93
C LYS A 38 -2.01 -6.36 3.88
N PHE A 39 -1.15 -6.89 4.75
CA PHE A 39 -1.58 -7.81 5.80
C PHE A 39 -2.73 -7.23 6.61
N GLY A 40 -2.63 -5.95 6.97
CA GLY A 40 -3.69 -5.25 7.68
C GLY A 40 -5.04 -5.25 6.95
N ASP A 41 -5.05 -5.14 5.62
CA ASP A 41 -6.30 -5.16 4.84
C ASP A 41 -6.88 -6.58 4.72
N VAL A 42 -6.03 -7.58 4.63
CA VAL A 42 -6.45 -8.98 4.51
C VAL A 42 -6.94 -9.53 5.85
N PHE A 43 -6.17 -9.39 6.90
CA PHE A 43 -6.35 -10.14 8.13
C PHE A 43 -6.88 -9.32 9.33
N LEU A 44 -6.65 -7.99 9.37
CA LEU A 44 -7.10 -7.19 10.50
C LEU A 44 -8.57 -6.77 10.37
N GLU A 45 -9.29 -6.79 11.49
CA GLU A 45 -10.69 -6.42 11.56
C GLU A 45 -10.90 -4.92 11.28
N HIS A 46 -12.11 -4.54 10.90
CA HIS A 46 -12.50 -3.14 10.82
C HIS A 46 -12.73 -2.58 12.25
N ALA A 47 -12.58 -1.26 12.42
CA ALA A 47 -12.72 -0.58 13.71
C ALA A 47 -14.05 -0.83 14.47
N SER A 48 -15.08 -1.31 13.77
CA SER A 48 -16.36 -1.72 14.35
C SER A 48 -16.42 -3.19 14.78
N GLY A 49 -15.38 -3.99 14.46
CA GLY A 49 -15.34 -5.42 14.76
C GLY A 49 -14.98 -5.69 16.23
N THR A 50 -15.31 -6.90 16.69
CA THR A 50 -15.03 -7.38 18.05
C THR A 50 -13.69 -8.09 18.18
N HIS A 51 -13.07 -8.43 17.06
CA HIS A 51 -11.82 -9.17 17.00
C HIS A 51 -10.75 -8.39 16.24
N PHE A 52 -9.53 -8.32 16.76
CA PHE A 52 -8.42 -7.67 16.09
C PHE A 52 -8.03 -8.40 14.79
N ILE A 53 -7.95 -9.72 14.83
CA ILE A 53 -7.76 -10.57 13.64
C ILE A 53 -9.09 -11.16 13.21
N ARG A 54 -9.37 -11.11 11.92
CA ARG A 54 -10.58 -11.69 11.30
C ARG A 54 -10.54 -13.23 11.33
N PRO A 55 -11.27 -13.89 12.26
CA PRO A 55 -11.10 -15.34 12.46
C PRO A 55 -11.45 -16.16 11.21
N GLN A 56 -12.50 -15.74 10.48
CA GLN A 56 -12.96 -16.47 9.29
C GLN A 56 -11.93 -16.39 8.14
N ARG A 57 -11.26 -15.26 7.96
CA ARG A 57 -10.23 -15.10 6.92
C ARG A 57 -8.97 -15.84 7.30
N TRP A 58 -8.55 -15.70 8.56
CA TRP A 58 -7.39 -16.40 9.06
C TRP A 58 -7.50 -17.91 8.86
N ARG A 59 -8.69 -18.49 9.08
CA ARG A 59 -8.93 -19.92 8.90
C ARG A 59 -9.01 -20.38 7.44
N LYS A 60 -9.35 -19.47 6.52
CA LYS A 60 -9.57 -19.77 5.10
C LYS A 60 -8.36 -19.53 4.22
N ILE A 61 -7.45 -18.65 4.63
CA ILE A 61 -6.29 -18.25 3.85
C ILE A 61 -5.05 -18.80 4.54
N SER A 62 -4.69 -20.03 4.20
CA SER A 62 -3.45 -20.66 4.68
C SER A 62 -2.24 -20.25 3.85
N ASN A 63 -2.42 -20.03 2.54
CA ASN A 63 -1.40 -19.56 1.63
C ASN A 63 -1.95 -18.36 0.86
N LEU A 64 -1.29 -17.20 1.02
CA LEU A 64 -1.75 -15.94 0.46
C LEU A 64 -1.53 -15.88 -1.05
N ARG A 65 -0.45 -16.50 -1.54
CA ARG A 65 -0.14 -16.58 -2.98
C ARG A 65 -1.15 -17.45 -3.71
N GLU A 66 -1.43 -18.64 -3.20
CA GLU A 66 -2.47 -19.53 -3.75
C GLU A 66 -3.84 -18.84 -3.71
N TRP A 67 -4.19 -18.24 -2.57
CA TRP A 67 -5.46 -17.52 -2.46
C TRP A 67 -5.57 -16.36 -3.44
N LEU A 68 -4.46 -15.64 -3.73
CA LEU A 68 -4.45 -14.52 -4.66
C LEU A 68 -4.78 -14.97 -6.07
N PHE A 69 -4.27 -16.13 -6.48
CA PHE A 69 -4.34 -16.64 -7.85
C PHE A 69 -5.32 -17.82 -8.07
N ASP A 70 -6.12 -18.21 -7.06
CA ASP A 70 -6.98 -19.42 -7.09
C ASP A 70 -8.04 -19.45 -8.21
N ASN A 71 -8.32 -18.36 -8.91
CA ASN A 71 -9.24 -18.27 -10.02
C ASN A 71 -8.60 -17.74 -11.31
N VAL A 72 -7.28 -17.66 -11.38
CA VAL A 72 -6.58 -17.19 -12.58
C VAL A 72 -6.42 -18.38 -13.53
N ARG A 73 -6.77 -18.20 -14.81
CA ARG A 73 -6.39 -19.14 -15.87
C ARG A 73 -4.87 -19.20 -15.93
N ASP A 74 -4.29 -20.38 -15.97
CA ASP A 74 -2.85 -20.58 -15.90
C ASP A 74 -2.22 -20.15 -14.55
N GLU A 75 -2.93 -20.42 -13.46
CA GLU A 75 -2.58 -20.16 -12.07
C GLU A 75 -1.10 -20.44 -11.74
N PHE A 76 -0.58 -21.53 -12.25
CA PHE A 76 0.80 -21.98 -12.01
C PHE A 76 1.84 -20.97 -12.54
N VAL A 77 1.65 -20.43 -13.73
CA VAL A 77 2.59 -19.46 -14.34
C VAL A 77 2.61 -18.16 -13.56
N TYR A 78 1.42 -17.61 -13.24
CA TYR A 78 1.35 -16.33 -12.54
C TYR A 78 1.75 -16.39 -11.07
N SER A 79 1.49 -17.50 -10.39
CA SER A 79 1.79 -17.61 -8.98
C SER A 79 3.30 -17.63 -8.70
N HIS A 80 4.11 -18.15 -9.62
CA HIS A 80 5.56 -18.24 -9.45
C HIS A 80 6.33 -17.01 -9.93
N ASP A 81 5.84 -16.32 -10.97
CA ASP A 81 6.53 -15.17 -11.55
C ASP A 81 6.12 -13.81 -10.92
N CYS A 82 5.12 -13.82 -10.05
CA CYS A 82 4.67 -12.62 -9.37
C CYS A 82 5.56 -12.29 -8.16
N ASN A 83 6.17 -11.11 -8.19
CA ASN A 83 6.86 -10.56 -7.02
C ASN A 83 5.85 -9.92 -6.06
N ILE A 84 5.70 -10.49 -4.87
CA ILE A 84 4.79 -10.03 -3.84
C ILE A 84 5.53 -9.28 -2.74
N LEU A 85 5.21 -8.00 -2.59
CA LEU A 85 5.60 -7.19 -1.44
C LEU A 85 4.45 -7.18 -0.44
N LEU A 86 4.65 -7.76 0.74
CA LEU A 86 3.68 -7.77 1.83
C LEU A 86 3.94 -6.59 2.77
N ASP A 87 3.08 -5.58 2.73
CA ASP A 87 3.07 -4.49 3.72
C ASP A 87 2.38 -4.97 5.00
N SER A 88 2.99 -4.71 6.14
CA SER A 88 2.44 -5.03 7.47
C SER A 88 1.06 -4.45 7.74
N GLY A 89 0.74 -3.32 7.12
CA GLY A 89 -0.51 -2.60 7.36
C GLY A 89 -0.57 -1.96 8.74
N THR A 90 0.58 -1.60 9.31
CA THR A 90 0.70 -1.01 10.65
C THR A 90 -0.22 0.17 10.88
N ALA A 91 -0.39 1.04 9.89
CA ALA A 91 -1.30 2.18 10.01
C ALA A 91 -2.74 1.75 10.37
N LYS A 92 -3.19 0.60 9.87
CA LYS A 92 -4.51 0.05 10.23
C LYS A 92 -4.50 -0.55 11.64
N ALA A 93 -3.44 -1.27 12.02
CA ALA A 93 -3.27 -1.79 13.37
C ALA A 93 -3.29 -0.67 14.42
N VAL A 94 -2.51 0.38 14.19
CA VAL A 94 -2.48 1.57 15.05
C VAL A 94 -3.87 2.19 15.22
N ASN A 95 -4.58 2.39 14.11
CA ASN A 95 -5.93 2.96 14.15
C ASN A 95 -6.93 2.09 14.92
N LEU A 96 -6.86 0.76 14.77
CA LEU A 96 -7.71 -0.18 15.50
C LEU A 96 -7.43 -0.13 17.00
N ILE A 97 -6.15 -0.21 17.39
CA ILE A 97 -5.72 -0.20 18.79
C ILE A 97 -6.08 1.14 19.45
N ALA A 98 -5.81 2.26 18.79
CA ALA A 98 -6.15 3.59 19.30
C ALA A 98 -7.67 3.81 19.41
N HIS A 99 -8.47 3.19 18.53
CA HIS A 99 -9.92 3.26 18.62
C HIS A 99 -10.47 2.49 19.83
N HIS A 100 -9.94 1.29 20.09
CA HIS A 100 -10.37 0.45 21.21
C HIS A 100 -9.77 0.86 22.56
N ASN A 101 -8.57 1.43 22.56
CA ASN A 101 -7.85 1.87 23.74
C ASN A 101 -7.41 3.33 23.61
N PRO A 102 -8.36 4.29 23.63
CA PRO A 102 -8.02 5.70 23.47
C PRO A 102 -7.18 6.19 24.65
N THR A 103 -5.94 6.59 24.39
CA THR A 103 -5.03 7.14 25.40
C THR A 103 -4.21 8.28 24.81
N THR A 104 -3.78 9.19 25.67
CA THR A 104 -2.84 10.26 25.39
C THR A 104 -1.46 10.00 25.96
N ASN A 105 -1.32 8.91 26.69
CA ASN A 105 -0.08 8.50 27.35
C ASN A 105 0.65 7.47 26.47
N CYS A 106 1.90 7.75 26.13
CA CYS A 106 2.71 6.91 25.25
C CYS A 106 2.93 5.51 25.84
N ASP A 107 3.25 5.39 27.13
CA ASP A 107 3.50 4.10 27.77
C ASP A 107 2.24 3.22 27.73
N LYS A 108 1.07 3.80 28.01
CA LYS A 108 -0.20 3.08 27.86
C LYS A 108 -0.52 2.69 26.43
N LEU A 109 -0.09 3.48 25.46
CA LEU A 109 -0.25 3.12 24.05
C LEU A 109 0.65 1.94 23.71
N ILE A 110 1.92 1.97 24.11
CA ILE A 110 2.87 0.86 23.96
C ILE A 110 2.33 -0.41 24.60
N ASP A 111 1.88 -0.33 25.85
CA ASP A 111 1.27 -1.47 26.55
C ASP A 111 0.05 -2.02 25.79
N SER A 112 -0.74 -1.15 25.18
CA SER A 112 -1.89 -1.57 24.38
C SER A 112 -1.48 -2.25 23.08
N PHE A 113 -0.39 -1.82 22.45
CA PHE A 113 0.18 -2.47 21.26
C PHE A 113 0.69 -3.86 21.63
N ASN A 114 1.60 -3.95 22.60
CA ASN A 114 2.21 -5.22 23.02
C ASN A 114 1.13 -6.23 23.40
N ARG A 115 0.22 -5.83 24.30
CA ARG A 115 -0.89 -6.70 24.72
C ARG A 115 -1.74 -7.16 23.53
N THR A 116 -2.14 -6.25 22.63
CA THR A 116 -3.01 -6.63 21.50
C THR A 116 -2.29 -7.54 20.52
N PHE A 117 -1.01 -7.31 20.29
CA PHE A 117 -0.22 -8.15 19.38
C PHE A 117 0.03 -9.53 20.00
N ASP A 118 0.35 -9.62 21.29
CA ASP A 118 0.53 -10.88 22.01
C ASP A 118 -0.77 -11.69 22.11
N GLU A 119 -1.87 -11.07 22.56
CA GLU A 119 -3.19 -11.73 22.68
C GLU A 119 -3.75 -12.27 21.35
N ASN A 120 -3.27 -11.75 20.22
CA ASN A 120 -3.71 -12.16 18.87
C ASN A 120 -2.64 -12.91 18.09
N ASP A 121 -1.47 -13.19 18.66
CA ASP A 121 -0.32 -13.84 18.01
C ASP A 121 0.04 -13.17 16.67
N VAL A 122 0.06 -11.83 16.63
CA VAL A 122 0.14 -11.07 15.36
C VAL A 122 1.45 -11.36 14.63
N PHE A 123 2.57 -11.42 15.36
CA PHE A 123 3.89 -11.66 14.77
C PHE A 123 4.00 -13.10 14.25
N GLU A 124 3.57 -14.09 15.02
CA GLU A 124 3.59 -15.50 14.61
C GLU A 124 2.73 -15.71 13.35
N LYS A 125 1.55 -15.08 13.32
CA LYS A 125 0.65 -15.15 12.17
C LYS A 125 1.25 -14.43 10.95
N TYR A 126 1.91 -13.29 11.15
CA TYR A 126 2.57 -12.57 10.07
C TYR A 126 3.71 -13.39 9.48
N ILE A 127 4.57 -13.93 10.33
CA ILE A 127 5.70 -14.79 9.94
C ILE A 127 5.21 -16.05 9.22
N SER A 128 4.15 -16.71 9.74
CA SER A 128 3.55 -17.87 9.08
C SER A 128 3.07 -17.53 7.66
N VAL A 129 2.34 -16.42 7.49
CA VAL A 129 1.90 -15.96 6.17
C VAL A 129 3.08 -15.74 5.22
N VAL A 130 4.15 -15.11 5.68
CA VAL A 130 5.35 -14.88 4.87
C VAL A 130 5.97 -16.19 4.43
N CYS A 131 6.16 -17.12 5.37
CA CYS A 131 6.82 -18.40 5.13
C CYS A 131 5.98 -19.36 4.28
N ASP A 132 4.67 -19.45 4.56
CA ASP A 132 3.77 -20.39 3.90
C ASP A 132 3.36 -19.91 2.50
N SER A 133 3.40 -18.60 2.26
CA SER A 133 3.00 -18.01 0.99
C SER A 133 4.17 -17.68 0.07
N GLU A 134 5.40 -18.01 0.47
CA GLU A 134 6.62 -17.72 -0.31
C GLU A 134 6.66 -16.24 -0.77
N ILE A 135 6.49 -15.34 0.20
CA ILE A 135 6.50 -13.90 -0.05
C ILE A 135 7.91 -13.44 -0.42
N ASP A 136 8.04 -12.63 -1.46
CA ASP A 136 9.35 -12.18 -1.98
C ASP A 136 9.98 -11.06 -1.14
N SER A 137 9.12 -10.20 -0.57
CA SER A 137 9.55 -9.12 0.31
C SER A 137 8.45 -8.83 1.34
N THR A 138 8.84 -8.70 2.60
CA THR A 138 7.91 -8.43 3.70
C THR A 138 8.35 -7.22 4.50
N VAL A 139 7.46 -6.23 4.62
CA VAL A 139 7.74 -4.97 5.34
C VAL A 139 7.53 -5.18 6.83
N THR A 140 8.48 -4.77 7.65
CA THR A 140 8.37 -4.84 9.11
C THR A 140 7.31 -3.87 9.66
N PHE A 141 7.00 -3.95 10.96
CA PHE A 141 6.04 -3.05 11.59
C PHE A 141 6.75 -1.79 12.09
N ASP A 142 6.33 -0.62 11.60
CA ASP A 142 6.67 0.67 12.20
C ASP A 142 5.51 1.17 13.04
N ILE A 143 5.80 1.85 14.14
CA ILE A 143 4.77 2.58 14.86
C ILE A 143 4.86 4.04 14.40
N PRO A 144 3.91 4.48 13.57
CA PRO A 144 3.99 5.81 13.01
C PRO A 144 3.92 6.86 14.12
N ASN A 145 4.74 7.90 13.98
CA ASN A 145 4.77 9.02 14.92
C ASN A 145 3.38 9.70 14.96
N PRO A 146 2.66 9.63 16.08
CA PRO A 146 1.29 10.13 16.16
C PRO A 146 1.17 11.63 15.91
N PHE A 147 2.23 12.40 16.11
CA PHE A 147 2.25 13.85 15.82
C PHE A 147 2.25 14.17 14.32
N LYS A 148 2.70 13.23 13.50
CA LYS A 148 2.80 13.41 12.05
C LYS A 148 1.66 12.70 11.30
N ILE A 149 0.83 11.92 11.98
CA ILE A 149 -0.39 11.36 11.42
C ILE A 149 -1.53 12.33 11.71
N ARG A 150 -1.90 13.15 10.73
CA ARG A 150 -3.23 13.75 10.74
C ARG A 150 -4.24 12.64 10.45
N SER A 151 -5.04 12.29 11.43
CA SER A 151 -6.15 11.37 11.21
C SER A 151 -7.00 11.91 10.07
N GLN A 152 -7.22 11.10 9.06
CA GLN A 152 -8.09 11.46 7.93
C GLN A 152 -9.54 11.75 8.38
N ASN A 153 -9.89 11.35 9.60
CA ASN A 153 -11.23 11.45 10.19
C ASN A 153 -11.37 12.49 11.30
N GLY A 154 -10.39 13.40 11.46
CA GLY A 154 -10.50 14.45 12.50
C GLY A 154 -10.45 13.93 13.94
N ASN A 155 -10.22 12.64 14.15
CA ASN A 155 -10.08 12.06 15.49
C ASN A 155 -8.70 12.39 16.05
N ALA A 156 -8.63 13.48 16.79
CA ALA A 156 -7.44 14.02 17.45
C ALA A 156 -6.76 13.08 18.48
N ARG A 157 -7.14 11.83 18.55
CA ARG A 157 -6.72 10.90 19.62
C ARG A 157 -5.25 10.51 19.56
N LEU A 158 -4.65 10.50 18.39
CA LEU A 158 -3.22 10.25 18.22
C LEU A 158 -2.37 11.54 18.21
N ASN A 159 -3.01 12.72 18.10
CA ASN A 159 -2.31 14.01 18.06
C ASN A 159 -1.81 14.50 19.44
N ILE A 160 -1.98 13.71 20.51
CA ILE A 160 -1.80 14.19 21.89
C ILE A 160 -0.59 13.55 22.57
N LEU A 161 0.15 12.66 21.90
CA LEU A 161 1.38 12.13 22.45
C LEU A 161 2.47 13.20 22.40
N GLU A 162 3.05 13.52 23.54
CA GLU A 162 4.10 14.53 23.62
C GLU A 162 5.30 14.16 22.75
N ARG A 163 5.95 15.15 22.14
CA ARG A 163 7.12 14.97 21.28
C ARG A 163 8.27 14.19 21.96
N LYS A 164 8.35 14.24 23.28
CA LYS A 164 9.32 13.52 24.11
C LYS A 164 9.17 12.00 24.13
N SER A 165 8.09 11.48 23.61
CA SER A 165 7.82 10.02 23.59
C SER A 165 8.13 9.36 22.25
N ASN A 166 8.70 10.07 21.29
CA ASN A 166 9.03 9.51 19.98
C ASN A 166 10.09 8.42 20.08
N ASP A 167 11.12 8.59 20.90
CA ASP A 167 12.21 7.62 21.04
C ASP A 167 11.68 6.24 21.46
N LYS A 168 10.72 6.19 22.39
CA LYS A 168 10.09 4.93 22.80
C LYS A 168 9.31 4.24 21.66
N LEU A 169 8.65 4.99 20.80
CA LEU A 169 7.94 4.42 19.64
C LEU A 169 8.92 3.99 18.55
N ILE A 170 10.05 4.67 18.43
CA ILE A 170 11.13 4.28 17.52
C ILE A 170 11.78 2.98 18.01
N GLU A 171 12.10 2.90 19.31
CA GLU A 171 12.62 1.69 19.93
C GLU A 171 11.63 0.51 19.78
N LEU A 172 10.34 0.74 19.98
CA LEU A 172 9.31 -0.27 19.76
C LEU A 172 9.24 -0.73 18.29
N SER A 173 9.39 0.19 17.34
CA SER A 173 9.44 -0.16 15.92
C SER A 173 10.65 -1.02 15.57
N ALA A 174 11.80 -0.74 16.19
CA ALA A 174 13.01 -1.56 16.04
C ALA A 174 12.81 -2.93 16.69
N GLU A 175 12.22 -3.00 17.89
CA GLU A 175 11.89 -4.25 18.58
C GLU A 175 10.99 -5.13 17.73
N TYR A 176 9.91 -4.57 17.16
CA TYR A 176 9.01 -5.32 16.28
C TYR A 176 9.70 -5.80 15.00
N SER A 177 10.61 -4.99 14.45
CA SER A 177 11.42 -5.40 13.29
C SER A 177 12.35 -6.57 13.64
N ASN A 178 12.97 -6.54 14.82
CA ASN A 178 13.82 -7.63 15.33
C ASN A 178 13.01 -8.92 15.56
N ILE A 179 11.82 -8.82 16.17
CA ILE A 179 10.93 -9.98 16.37
C ILE A 179 10.60 -10.68 15.06
N ILE A 180 10.29 -9.90 14.00
CA ILE A 180 10.00 -10.46 12.68
C ILE A 180 11.24 -11.12 12.09
N TYR A 181 12.39 -10.43 12.12
CA TYR A 181 13.64 -10.98 11.60
C TYR A 181 14.00 -12.30 12.26
N GLU A 182 14.04 -12.32 13.60
CA GLU A 182 14.35 -13.52 14.38
C GLU A 182 13.33 -14.65 14.16
N GLY A 183 12.06 -14.30 13.98
CA GLY A 183 11.02 -15.26 13.67
C GLY A 183 11.21 -15.91 12.30
N LEU A 184 11.55 -15.13 11.27
CA LEU A 184 11.88 -15.63 9.94
C LEU A 184 13.16 -16.48 9.95
N GLU A 185 14.18 -16.02 10.68
CA GLU A 185 15.44 -16.76 10.86
C GLU A 185 15.20 -18.12 11.54
N ARG A 186 14.43 -18.15 12.63
CA ARG A 186 14.05 -19.41 13.28
C ARG A 186 13.25 -20.35 12.39
N ALA A 187 12.39 -19.80 11.54
CA ALA A 187 11.52 -20.60 10.67
C ALA A 187 12.26 -21.21 9.48
N LYS A 188 13.11 -20.44 8.79
CA LYS A 188 13.75 -20.84 7.51
C LYS A 188 15.24 -20.49 7.39
N GLY A 189 15.87 -20.00 8.46
CA GLY A 189 17.29 -19.65 8.50
C GLY A 189 17.59 -18.20 8.09
N SER A 190 18.80 -17.72 8.47
CA SER A 190 19.21 -16.31 8.28
C SER A 190 19.22 -15.90 6.81
N HIS A 191 19.71 -16.75 5.92
CA HIS A 191 19.72 -16.44 4.48
C HIS A 191 18.30 -16.14 3.94
N TYR A 192 17.29 -16.89 4.40
CA TYR A 192 15.90 -16.60 4.04
C TYR A 192 15.43 -15.29 4.64
N ALA A 193 15.68 -15.07 5.95
CA ALA A 193 15.31 -13.82 6.61
C ALA A 193 15.90 -12.59 5.89
N ASP A 194 17.21 -12.61 5.59
CA ASP A 194 17.89 -11.54 4.84
C ASP A 194 17.29 -11.35 3.44
N SER A 195 16.88 -12.44 2.79
CA SER A 195 16.34 -12.36 1.42
C SER A 195 14.94 -11.78 1.34
N VAL A 196 14.11 -11.91 2.40
CA VAL A 196 12.70 -11.51 2.34
C VAL A 196 12.39 -10.26 3.16
N ILE A 197 13.16 -9.96 4.22
CA ILE A 197 12.86 -8.84 5.10
C ILE A 197 13.08 -7.50 4.38
N THR A 198 12.13 -6.59 4.53
CA THR A 198 12.21 -5.20 4.09
C THR A 198 11.96 -4.33 5.31
N THR A 199 13.02 -3.70 5.79
CA THR A 199 12.95 -2.88 7.01
C THR A 199 12.25 -1.56 6.73
N ILE A 200 11.20 -1.27 7.48
CA ILE A 200 10.49 0.00 7.33
C ILE A 200 11.17 1.11 8.12
N ILE A 201 11.40 2.23 7.46
CA ILE A 201 11.84 3.49 8.07
C ILE A 201 10.73 4.50 7.85
N ASN A 202 10.34 5.18 8.91
CA ASN A 202 9.36 6.25 8.79
C ASN A 202 10.03 7.49 8.15
N GLY A 203 9.64 7.80 6.93
CA GLY A 203 10.24 8.88 6.14
C GLY A 203 10.05 10.29 6.72
N THR A 204 9.28 10.43 7.81
CA THR A 204 9.15 11.70 8.52
C THR A 204 10.08 11.81 9.72
N TRP A 205 10.89 10.79 10.01
CA TRP A 205 11.92 10.86 11.04
C TRP A 205 13.04 11.80 10.64
N ASP A 206 13.65 12.46 11.64
CA ASP A 206 14.89 13.19 11.44
C ASP A 206 16.09 12.23 11.51
N GLN A 207 17.29 12.77 11.29
CA GLN A 207 18.52 11.97 11.29
C GLN A 207 18.77 11.26 12.61
N HIS A 208 18.51 11.92 13.75
CA HIS A 208 18.67 11.30 15.06
C HIS A 208 17.68 10.14 15.27
N GLU A 209 16.44 10.31 14.86
CA GLU A 209 15.40 9.30 14.95
C GLU A 209 15.75 8.07 14.08
N ILE A 210 16.31 8.28 12.88
CA ILE A 210 16.75 7.19 12.00
C ILE A 210 17.96 6.46 12.58
N ASP A 211 18.97 7.21 13.08
CA ASP A 211 20.14 6.65 13.73
C ASP A 211 19.75 5.81 14.97
N LEU A 212 18.83 6.32 15.78
CA LEU A 212 18.32 5.58 16.95
C LEU A 212 17.68 4.27 16.52
N PHE A 213 16.80 4.30 15.52
CA PHE A 213 16.13 3.10 14.99
C PHE A 213 17.16 2.07 14.51
N LEU A 214 18.07 2.48 13.62
CA LEU A 214 19.08 1.61 13.03
C LEU A 214 20.02 1.02 14.09
N SER A 215 20.38 1.81 15.12
CA SER A 215 21.24 1.34 16.21
C SER A 215 20.61 0.27 17.10
N LYS A 216 19.28 0.11 17.07
CA LYS A 216 18.53 -0.88 17.86
C LYS A 216 18.22 -2.16 17.08
N LEU A 217 18.49 -2.18 15.77
CA LEU A 217 18.33 -3.39 14.98
C LEU A 217 19.45 -4.40 15.32
N ASN A 218 19.08 -5.68 15.39
CA ASN A 218 20.03 -6.79 15.58
C ASN A 218 20.48 -7.44 14.27
N TYR A 219 20.09 -6.86 13.13
CA TYR A 219 20.49 -7.26 11.78
C TYR A 219 20.84 -6.04 10.94
N ASN A 220 21.49 -6.26 9.81
CA ASN A 220 21.83 -5.17 8.87
C ASN A 220 20.79 -5.09 7.72
N PRO A 221 19.97 -4.04 7.65
CA PRO A 221 18.93 -3.96 6.63
C PRO A 221 19.53 -3.67 5.24
N ASP A 222 19.23 -4.54 4.29
CA ASP A 222 19.61 -4.40 2.87
C ASP A 222 18.42 -3.99 1.98
N LYS A 223 17.21 -4.41 2.34
CA LYS A 223 15.96 -3.95 1.72
C LYS A 223 15.24 -2.99 2.64
N ILE A 224 14.90 -1.82 2.10
CA ILE A 224 14.34 -0.71 2.87
C ILE A 224 12.99 -0.32 2.29
N ALA A 225 12.01 -0.09 3.15
CA ALA A 225 10.77 0.59 2.81
C ALA A 225 10.69 1.95 3.53
N ILE A 226 10.32 3.00 2.83
CA ILE A 226 10.11 4.32 3.39
C ILE A 226 8.60 4.55 3.57
N GLY A 227 8.16 4.54 4.81
CA GLY A 227 6.74 4.73 5.17
C GLY A 227 6.35 6.18 5.43
N ALA A 228 5.08 6.40 5.77
CA ALA A 228 4.48 7.68 6.21
C ALA A 228 4.46 8.83 5.18
N LEU A 229 5.18 8.77 4.08
CA LEU A 229 5.23 9.82 3.06
C LEU A 229 3.99 9.89 2.16
N SER A 230 3.11 8.90 2.23
CA SER A 230 1.88 8.83 1.42
C SER A 230 0.82 9.87 1.81
N SER A 231 0.87 10.41 3.03
CA SER A 231 -0.11 11.38 3.55
C SER A 231 -0.29 12.59 2.64
N ASN A 232 -1.53 13.08 2.51
CA ASN A 232 -1.84 14.31 1.79
C ASN A 232 -1.22 15.57 2.45
N SER A 233 -0.84 15.48 3.72
CA SER A 233 -0.12 16.56 4.42
C SER A 233 1.34 16.68 3.99
N ILE A 234 1.90 15.65 3.35
CA ILE A 234 3.25 15.65 2.79
C ILE A 234 3.18 16.24 1.38
N ASN A 235 3.30 17.54 1.28
CA ASN A 235 3.46 18.25 -0.01
C ASN A 235 4.92 18.15 -0.51
N SER A 236 5.22 18.69 -1.68
CA SER A 236 6.55 18.57 -2.30
C SER A 236 7.67 19.22 -1.47
N SER A 237 7.40 20.27 -0.71
CA SER A 237 8.43 20.91 0.15
C SER A 237 8.75 20.06 1.37
N VAL A 238 7.71 19.53 2.04
CA VAL A 238 7.87 18.61 3.17
C VAL A 238 8.53 17.31 2.72
N LEU A 239 8.15 16.79 1.53
CA LEU A 239 8.79 15.61 0.97
C LEU A 239 10.29 15.82 0.75
N LYS A 240 10.71 16.99 0.23
CA LYS A 240 12.13 17.32 0.05
C LYS A 240 12.87 17.34 1.39
N GLU A 241 12.32 17.97 2.42
CA GLU A 241 12.87 17.95 3.78
C GLU A 241 13.03 16.52 4.32
N CYS A 242 12.04 15.66 4.10
CA CYS A 242 12.13 14.25 4.49
C CYS A 242 13.25 13.53 3.72
N LEU A 243 13.39 13.79 2.42
CA LEU A 243 14.47 13.21 1.61
C LEU A 243 15.85 13.72 2.00
N ASP A 244 15.97 15.00 2.43
CA ASP A 244 17.21 15.55 3.01
C ASP A 244 17.63 14.78 4.27
N ASN A 245 16.69 14.42 5.12
CA ASN A 245 16.96 13.62 6.33
C ASN A 245 17.38 12.17 6.01
N LEU A 246 16.88 11.60 4.91
CA LEU A 246 17.22 10.25 4.47
C LEU A 246 18.56 10.17 3.72
N ALA A 247 18.98 11.24 3.06
CA ALA A 247 20.17 11.27 2.20
C ALA A 247 21.48 10.84 2.89
N PRO A 248 21.76 11.19 4.17
CA PRO A 248 22.99 10.77 4.85
C PRO A 248 23.14 9.25 5.03
N PHE A 249 22.04 8.52 5.00
CA PHE A 249 22.03 7.07 5.20
C PHE A 249 22.29 6.26 3.93
N ARG A 250 22.43 6.92 2.78
CA ARG A 250 22.77 6.31 1.47
C ARG A 250 21.89 5.10 1.13
N PHE A 251 20.58 5.19 1.37
CA PHE A 251 19.65 4.12 1.06
C PHE A 251 19.55 3.79 -0.43
N GLU A 252 20.09 4.65 -1.31
CA GLU A 252 20.24 4.36 -2.74
C GLU A 252 21.14 3.16 -3.02
N THR A 253 21.98 2.74 -2.07
CA THR A 253 22.82 1.56 -2.17
C THR A 253 22.13 0.28 -1.68
N ALA A 254 20.94 0.38 -1.11
CA ALA A 254 20.14 -0.77 -0.71
C ALA A 254 19.81 -1.64 -1.94
N SER A 255 19.75 -2.96 -1.76
CA SER A 255 19.37 -3.86 -2.85
C SER A 255 17.94 -3.62 -3.35
N GLN A 256 17.09 -3.12 -2.46
CA GLN A 256 15.74 -2.65 -2.78
C GLN A 256 15.36 -1.46 -1.89
N LEU A 257 14.84 -0.40 -2.51
CA LEU A 257 14.27 0.76 -1.83
C LEU A 257 12.84 0.99 -2.31
N HIS A 258 11.87 0.94 -1.40
CA HIS A 258 10.46 1.10 -1.72
C HIS A 258 9.84 2.29 -0.99
N PHE A 259 9.28 3.25 -1.72
CA PHE A 259 8.56 4.39 -1.15
C PHE A 259 7.06 4.09 -1.08
N LEU A 260 6.59 3.68 0.10
CA LEU A 260 5.21 3.28 0.33
C LEU A 260 4.20 4.41 0.07
N GLY A 261 3.28 4.17 -0.86
CA GLY A 261 2.20 5.09 -1.20
C GLY A 261 2.65 6.37 -1.92
N CYS A 262 3.87 6.41 -2.45
CA CYS A 262 4.46 7.60 -3.07
C CYS A 262 4.37 7.62 -4.60
N GLY A 263 3.71 6.67 -5.24
CA GLY A 263 3.56 6.58 -6.70
C GLY A 263 2.71 7.66 -7.35
N GLY A 264 2.22 8.65 -6.58
CA GLY A 264 1.53 9.81 -7.14
C GLY A 264 2.47 10.71 -7.96
N PHE A 265 1.99 11.24 -9.10
CA PHE A 265 2.79 11.95 -10.11
C PHE A 265 3.78 12.98 -9.54
N LYS A 266 3.31 13.85 -8.64
CA LYS A 266 4.15 14.90 -8.04
C LYS A 266 5.20 14.32 -7.10
N LYS A 267 4.85 13.31 -6.29
CA LYS A 267 5.78 12.67 -5.36
C LYS A 267 6.83 11.86 -6.11
N THR A 268 6.43 11.06 -7.08
CA THR A 268 7.34 10.31 -7.95
C THR A 268 8.36 11.24 -8.62
N LYS A 269 7.88 12.35 -9.20
CA LYS A 269 8.76 13.36 -9.81
C LYS A 269 9.76 13.93 -8.79
N THR A 270 9.30 14.30 -7.59
CA THR A 270 10.18 14.84 -6.54
C THR A 270 11.23 13.82 -6.10
N ILE A 271 10.84 12.54 -5.94
CA ILE A 271 11.75 11.46 -5.56
C ILE A 271 12.84 11.25 -6.63
N LYS A 272 12.47 11.24 -7.91
CA LYS A 272 13.40 11.14 -9.03
C LYS A 272 14.35 12.34 -9.11
N GLU A 273 13.84 13.57 -8.99
CA GLU A 273 14.63 14.79 -8.97
C GLU A 273 15.66 14.81 -7.83
N TYR A 274 15.41 14.06 -6.78
CA TYR A 274 16.30 13.90 -5.63
C TYR A 274 17.39 12.82 -5.85
N GLY A 275 17.38 12.15 -6.99
CA GLY A 275 18.37 11.13 -7.36
C GLY A 275 17.93 9.68 -7.07
N PHE A 276 16.75 9.48 -6.50
CA PHE A 276 16.19 8.13 -6.30
C PHE A 276 15.48 7.66 -7.59
N ASP A 277 16.27 7.26 -8.59
CA ASP A 277 15.75 6.75 -9.86
C ASP A 277 16.61 5.59 -10.39
N GLY A 278 16.32 4.40 -9.95
CA GLY A 278 17.04 3.18 -10.32
C GLY A 278 16.14 1.96 -10.36
N ASP A 279 16.66 0.86 -10.88
CA ASP A 279 15.90 -0.40 -10.97
C ASP A 279 15.65 -1.06 -9.61
N ASN A 280 16.44 -0.73 -8.61
CA ASN A 280 16.25 -1.15 -7.24
C ASN A 280 15.25 -0.27 -6.47
N ILE A 281 14.77 0.83 -7.08
CA ILE A 281 13.83 1.77 -6.46
C ILE A 281 12.43 1.50 -6.98
N SER A 282 11.46 1.50 -6.06
CA SER A 282 10.07 1.23 -6.38
C SER A 282 9.09 2.09 -5.58
N VAL A 283 7.90 2.23 -6.12
CA VAL A 283 6.79 3.00 -5.52
C VAL A 283 5.48 2.24 -5.69
N ASP A 284 4.50 2.59 -4.88
CA ASP A 284 3.11 2.18 -5.04
C ASP A 284 2.14 3.37 -4.85
N CYS A 285 0.91 3.21 -5.30
CA CYS A 285 -0.12 4.23 -5.13
C CYS A 285 -1.52 3.60 -5.12
N SER A 286 -2.39 4.04 -4.21
CA SER A 286 -3.80 3.63 -4.16
C SER A 286 -4.77 4.63 -4.80
N THR A 287 -4.28 5.76 -5.31
CA THR A 287 -5.13 6.82 -5.84
C THR A 287 -5.96 6.37 -7.05
N PHE A 288 -5.41 5.49 -7.90
CA PHE A 288 -6.12 4.95 -9.04
C PHE A 288 -7.35 4.12 -8.63
N ILE A 289 -7.27 3.38 -7.51
CA ILE A 289 -8.41 2.63 -6.95
C ILE A 289 -9.48 3.60 -6.48
N ASN A 290 -9.10 4.58 -5.67
CA ASN A 290 -10.02 5.56 -5.09
C ASN A 290 -10.76 6.37 -6.17
N ARG A 291 -10.14 6.62 -7.32
CA ARG A 291 -10.72 7.41 -8.42
C ARG A 291 -11.55 6.58 -9.40
N SER A 292 -11.53 5.27 -9.29
CA SER A 292 -12.26 4.37 -10.19
C SER A 292 -13.35 3.57 -9.50
N ILE A 293 -13.04 2.98 -8.35
CA ILE A 293 -13.95 2.08 -7.61
C ILE A 293 -14.61 2.78 -6.41
N ASP A 294 -13.85 3.55 -5.63
CA ASP A 294 -14.29 4.12 -4.36
C ASP A 294 -14.94 5.52 -4.46
N GLY A 295 -15.25 5.99 -5.65
CA GLY A 295 -15.82 7.33 -5.89
C GLY A 295 -17.03 7.68 -5.00
N ASN A 296 -17.68 6.68 -4.37
CA ASN A 296 -18.85 6.85 -3.53
C ASN A 296 -18.57 7.04 -2.04
N THR A 297 -17.39 6.69 -1.52
CA THR A 297 -17.18 6.64 -0.06
C THR A 297 -16.91 8.00 0.58
N ARG A 298 -16.69 9.06 -0.20
CA ARG A 298 -16.38 10.41 0.30
C ARG A 298 -17.27 11.51 -0.25
N GLY A 299 -18.48 11.18 -0.72
CA GLY A 299 -19.44 12.19 -1.19
C GLY A 299 -19.10 12.86 -2.53
N THR A 300 -18.07 12.40 -3.22
CA THR A 300 -17.73 12.79 -4.59
C THR A 300 -17.93 11.59 -5.50
N ALA A 301 -19.14 11.43 -6.00
CA ALA A 301 -19.60 10.26 -6.78
C ALA A 301 -18.96 10.12 -8.17
N GLU A 302 -17.90 10.84 -8.48
CA GLU A 302 -17.38 10.94 -9.83
C GLU A 302 -16.11 10.13 -10.01
N SER A 303 -16.19 9.10 -10.85
CA SER A 303 -15.04 8.41 -11.39
C SER A 303 -14.28 9.34 -12.34
N GLY A 304 -12.95 9.16 -12.44
CA GLY A 304 -12.10 9.97 -13.30
C GLY A 304 -11.18 9.14 -14.17
N TYR A 305 -10.91 9.65 -15.33
CA TYR A 305 -9.92 9.17 -16.30
C TYR A 305 -8.62 9.98 -16.11
N PHE A 306 -7.49 9.32 -15.92
CA PHE A 306 -6.18 9.97 -15.95
C PHE A 306 -5.60 9.98 -17.37
N ASP A 307 -5.21 11.16 -17.84
CA ASP A 307 -4.51 11.31 -19.11
C ASP A 307 -3.03 10.91 -19.00
N TYR A 308 -2.53 10.11 -19.96
CA TYR A 308 -1.13 9.68 -19.99
C TYR A 308 -0.13 10.81 -20.21
N ILE A 309 -0.54 11.90 -20.86
CA ILE A 309 0.35 13.01 -21.24
C ILE A 309 0.36 14.08 -20.16
N SER A 310 -0.79 14.67 -19.88
CA SER A 310 -0.92 15.75 -18.91
C SER A 310 -0.86 15.27 -17.45
N LYS A 311 -1.15 13.99 -17.19
CA LYS A 311 -1.32 13.41 -15.85
C LYS A 311 -2.49 14.02 -15.08
N GLU A 312 -3.38 14.71 -15.76
CA GLU A 312 -4.56 15.32 -15.15
C GLU A 312 -5.71 14.32 -15.05
N LEU A 313 -6.54 14.51 -14.03
CA LEU A 313 -7.76 13.74 -13.83
C LEU A 313 -8.91 14.45 -14.52
N ILE A 314 -9.46 13.82 -15.56
CA ILE A 314 -10.66 14.28 -16.25
C ILE A 314 -11.86 13.56 -15.62
N ARG A 315 -12.81 14.30 -15.08
CA ARG A 315 -14.04 13.74 -14.51
C ARG A 315 -14.90 13.12 -15.60
N ILE A 316 -15.36 11.90 -15.39
CA ILE A 316 -16.21 11.19 -16.34
C ILE A 316 -17.66 11.64 -16.16
N ASN A 317 -18.19 12.30 -17.19
CA ASN A 317 -19.59 12.68 -17.32
C ASN A 317 -19.96 12.73 -18.80
N PRO A 318 -21.25 12.77 -19.20
CA PRO A 318 -21.65 12.73 -20.61
C PRO A 318 -21.04 13.82 -21.51
N ARG A 319 -20.60 14.94 -20.94
CA ARG A 319 -20.01 16.05 -21.72
C ARG A 319 -18.52 15.86 -21.98
N THR A 320 -17.83 15.08 -21.13
CA THR A 320 -16.37 14.89 -21.22
C THR A 320 -15.97 13.62 -21.95
N VAL A 321 -16.91 12.73 -22.33
CA VAL A 321 -16.59 11.48 -23.03
C VAL A 321 -15.86 11.75 -24.34
N GLY A 322 -16.38 12.66 -25.18
CA GLY A 322 -15.73 13.00 -26.45
C GLY A 322 -14.33 13.57 -26.29
N GLU A 323 -14.12 14.47 -25.31
CA GLU A 323 -12.80 14.99 -24.97
C GLU A 323 -11.83 13.88 -24.53
N ILE A 324 -12.29 12.96 -23.68
CA ILE A 324 -11.47 11.82 -23.22
C ILE A 324 -11.06 10.93 -24.40
N LEU A 325 -11.97 10.61 -25.30
CA LEU A 325 -11.68 9.79 -26.47
C LEU A 325 -10.73 10.50 -27.44
N ASP A 326 -10.89 11.79 -27.66
CA ASP A 326 -9.97 12.59 -28.48
C ASP A 326 -8.55 12.59 -27.90
N ILE A 327 -8.41 12.81 -26.59
CA ILE A 327 -7.11 12.74 -25.90
C ILE A 327 -6.51 11.34 -26.02
N HIS A 328 -7.32 10.32 -25.77
CA HIS A 328 -6.89 8.92 -25.79
C HIS A 328 -6.41 8.48 -27.18
N SER A 329 -7.04 8.94 -28.24
CA SER A 329 -6.66 8.62 -29.63
C SER A 329 -5.24 9.05 -30.01
N ASN A 330 -4.67 10.01 -29.28
CA ASN A 330 -3.31 10.50 -29.48
C ASN A 330 -2.25 9.76 -28.67
N ILE A 331 -2.65 8.77 -27.85
CA ILE A 331 -1.72 8.01 -26.99
C ILE A 331 -1.11 6.85 -27.80
N ARG A 332 0.19 6.75 -27.75
CA ARG A 332 0.90 5.63 -28.37
C ARG A 332 0.86 4.39 -27.47
N ASN A 333 0.28 3.30 -27.97
CA ASN A 333 0.14 2.03 -27.24
C ASN A 333 -0.58 2.17 -25.88
N PRO A 334 -1.81 2.66 -25.87
CA PRO A 334 -2.61 2.71 -24.64
C PRO A 334 -3.03 1.30 -24.24
N LEU A 335 -3.41 1.12 -22.97
CA LEU A 335 -3.89 -0.17 -22.44
C LEU A 335 -5.16 -0.66 -23.18
N TYR A 336 -6.05 0.25 -23.54
CA TYR A 336 -7.30 -0.03 -24.26
C TYR A 336 -7.35 0.74 -25.59
N THR A 337 -8.02 0.18 -26.59
CA THR A 337 -8.37 0.93 -27.81
C THR A 337 -9.41 2.01 -27.52
N CYS A 338 -9.64 2.94 -28.45
CA CYS A 338 -10.69 3.95 -28.30
C CYS A 338 -12.09 3.31 -28.16
N GLU A 339 -12.36 2.25 -28.91
CA GLU A 339 -13.64 1.53 -28.88
C GLU A 339 -13.83 0.84 -27.50
N GLU A 340 -12.82 0.17 -26.99
CA GLU A 340 -12.85 -0.44 -25.65
C GLU A 340 -13.01 0.61 -24.56
N LEU A 341 -12.35 1.75 -24.69
CA LEU A 341 -12.47 2.85 -23.74
C LEU A 341 -13.87 3.46 -23.76
N GLU A 342 -14.50 3.62 -24.94
CA GLU A 342 -15.87 4.12 -25.07
C GLU A 342 -16.85 3.21 -24.33
N GLU A 343 -16.72 1.89 -24.47
CA GLU A 343 -17.53 0.91 -23.73
C GLU A 343 -17.31 1.01 -22.20
N ILE A 344 -16.06 1.22 -21.78
CA ILE A 344 -15.71 1.42 -20.37
C ILE A 344 -16.37 2.68 -19.83
N LEU A 345 -16.28 3.79 -20.56
CA LEU A 345 -16.87 5.07 -20.14
C LEU A 345 -18.38 5.00 -20.06
N ASP A 346 -19.05 4.35 -21.02
CA ASP A 346 -20.50 4.12 -20.99
C ASP A 346 -20.90 3.27 -19.76
N GLY A 347 -20.19 2.19 -19.48
CA GLY A 347 -20.43 1.37 -18.31
C GLY A 347 -20.25 2.13 -16.99
N VAL A 348 -19.24 3.00 -16.90
CA VAL A 348 -19.02 3.89 -15.75
C VAL A 348 -20.16 4.89 -15.58
N LEU A 349 -20.62 5.52 -16.64
CA LEU A 349 -21.75 6.46 -16.62
C LEU A 349 -23.06 5.78 -16.20
N ARG A 350 -23.31 4.56 -16.70
CA ARG A 350 -24.45 3.75 -16.24
C ARG A 350 -24.38 3.44 -14.76
N HIS A 351 -23.19 3.12 -14.23
CA HIS A 351 -23.01 2.92 -12.80
C HIS A 351 -23.28 4.19 -12.00
N GLN A 352 -22.77 5.34 -12.43
CA GLN A 352 -23.00 6.64 -11.78
C GLN A 352 -24.48 7.03 -11.78
N SER A 353 -25.26 6.58 -12.76
CA SER A 353 -26.72 6.76 -12.80
C SER A 353 -27.53 5.77 -11.97
N GLY A 354 -26.86 4.92 -11.18
CA GLY A 354 -27.48 3.99 -10.26
C GLY A 354 -27.65 2.54 -10.78
N ASN A 355 -27.14 2.23 -11.95
CA ASN A 355 -27.15 0.85 -12.45
C ASN A 355 -25.95 0.07 -11.90
N SER A 356 -26.20 -0.82 -10.95
CA SER A 356 -25.18 -1.66 -10.30
C SER A 356 -25.22 -3.09 -10.84
N SER A 357 -24.92 -3.27 -12.10
CA SER A 357 -24.82 -4.59 -12.75
C SER A 357 -23.38 -5.09 -12.82
N PRO A 358 -23.14 -6.40 -13.07
CA PRO A 358 -21.81 -6.95 -13.26
C PRO A 358 -21.00 -6.20 -14.34
N GLU A 359 -21.66 -5.80 -15.44
CA GLU A 359 -21.03 -5.09 -16.56
C GLU A 359 -20.52 -3.72 -16.11
N THR A 360 -21.28 -2.99 -15.28
CA THR A 360 -20.88 -1.67 -14.79
C THR A 360 -19.75 -1.77 -13.76
N TYR A 361 -19.70 -2.84 -12.97
CA TYR A 361 -18.56 -3.15 -12.11
C TYR A 361 -17.30 -3.47 -12.92
N ASN A 362 -17.43 -4.28 -13.99
CA ASN A 362 -16.33 -4.59 -14.88
C ASN A 362 -15.77 -3.34 -15.55
N ALA A 363 -16.64 -2.42 -16.00
CA ALA A 363 -16.22 -1.16 -16.58
C ALA A 363 -15.39 -0.30 -15.60
N ARG A 364 -15.82 -0.22 -14.34
CA ARG A 364 -15.05 0.49 -13.29
C ARG A 364 -13.72 -0.18 -12.99
N ALA A 365 -13.66 -1.50 -13.04
CA ALA A 365 -12.41 -2.24 -12.86
C ALA A 365 -11.44 -1.99 -14.02
N LYS A 366 -11.90 -2.01 -15.26
CA LYS A 366 -11.09 -1.68 -16.43
C LYS A 366 -10.59 -0.24 -16.36
N LEU A 367 -11.42 0.72 -15.96
CA LEU A 367 -10.99 2.11 -15.72
C LEU A 367 -9.91 2.18 -14.63
N MET A 368 -10.04 1.40 -13.57
CA MET A 368 -9.02 1.33 -12.53
C MET A 368 -7.67 0.86 -13.09
N PHE A 369 -7.66 -0.16 -13.95
CA PHE A 369 -6.43 -0.64 -14.58
C PHE A 369 -5.85 0.38 -15.56
N HIS A 370 -6.69 1.09 -16.34
CA HIS A 370 -6.23 2.22 -17.14
C HIS A 370 -5.49 3.24 -16.27
N ASN A 371 -6.14 3.69 -15.20
CA ASN A 371 -5.56 4.68 -14.29
C ASN A 371 -4.27 4.15 -13.62
N ALA A 372 -4.23 2.86 -13.26
CA ALA A 372 -3.03 2.22 -12.70
C ALA A 372 -1.87 2.21 -13.71
N ASP A 373 -2.17 1.96 -14.99
CA ASP A 373 -1.17 1.99 -16.05
C ASP A 373 -0.58 3.38 -16.27
N VAL A 374 -1.37 4.42 -16.17
CA VAL A 374 -0.87 5.82 -16.21
C VAL A 374 0.13 6.08 -15.07
N TYR A 375 -0.15 5.60 -13.86
CA TYR A 375 0.78 5.73 -12.72
C TYR A 375 2.06 4.93 -12.94
N ARG A 376 1.95 3.68 -13.42
CA ARG A 376 3.10 2.84 -13.78
C ARG A 376 3.96 3.52 -14.84
N TYR A 377 3.35 3.95 -15.93
CA TYR A 377 4.05 4.63 -17.01
C TYR A 377 4.83 5.85 -16.50
N ASN A 378 4.23 6.65 -15.62
CA ASN A 378 4.91 7.80 -15.02
C ASN A 378 6.07 7.39 -14.07
N ALA A 379 5.95 6.28 -13.36
CA ALA A 379 7.00 5.81 -12.48
C ALA A 379 8.17 5.19 -13.27
N GLU A 380 7.89 4.45 -14.33
CA GLU A 380 8.86 3.69 -15.12
C GLU A 380 9.48 4.50 -16.26
N SER A 381 8.86 5.58 -16.74
CA SER A 381 9.44 6.54 -17.68
C SER A 381 10.45 7.47 -17.01
#